data_feba9370baa2ffb4a3161d3fa71cf801
#
_entry.id   feba9370baa2ffb4a3161d3fa71cf801
#
_cell.length_a   1.000
_cell.length_b   1.000
_cell.length_c   1.000
_cell.angle_alpha   90.00
_cell.angle_beta   90.00
_cell.angle_gamma   90.00
#
_symmetry.space_group_name_H-M   'P 1'
#
loop_
_entity.id
_entity.type
_entity.pdbx_description
1 polymer ?
#
loop_
_entity_poly.entity_id
_entity_poly.type
_entity_poly.pdbx_seq_one_letter_code
_entity_poly.pdbx_strand_id
1 'polypeptide(L)'
;MKKIFRKVSMFLLMMSMPVSIALTGCCEESTTAPESKEKYNIIFITTDQEAYMPTFPQESNYAARERLRSLGTTFEKHYACSNVSTSSRSVMYTGRHVTETKMLDNTNLVFQPDMDPNIKTVGDMMTEAGYYAAYKGKWHISRHEDSLEEYGFKDWTEGNIYGSVWEGFHADSTIAARACDWLTTIGMERNQSGQPFFLAVNFINPHDIMYFCESEKTGSFGSATAPDAPVYKKKYPSVPVPASWNESLSKAGRPSAHFQYQKGWDLVTGESPNTEEEWRTFRDYYFNCIQDCDNQMNRLLDHIQELGLMENTIIVYTSDHGEMMGEHCMKGKGGNIYENNIHVPLIIYHPDYEGGRSCQSITSHLDLASTFVDMATDNASESNRIKAGVVGYSLMEAMQNTNAPMRNQEGALFVYDMISMMDDDPEVKPHPNGELELHVDLNNRGYLRGIVTQDFKFARYFSPLNFNTPTDLESLYENNDVELYAMGTSECDNMAHPQGNNPGLVEDYNNKLNCIISKEIGVDDGRETSNFIDGIEKYGK
;
A
#
# COMPACT_ATOMS: atom_id res chain seq x y z
N MET A 1 4.47 49.24 -52.69
CA MET A 1 5.26 49.67 -53.89
C MET A 1 6.35 48.64 -54.09
N LYS A 2 6.21 47.86 -55.21
CA LYS A 2 7.16 47.65 -56.31
C LYS A 2 8.57 47.18 -55.88
N LYS A 3 9.21 46.16 -56.46
CA LYS A 3 9.09 45.25 -57.64
C LYS A 3 10.34 44.37 -57.58
N ILE A 4 10.28 43.04 -57.76
CA ILE A 4 10.52 42.25 -58.99
C ILE A 4 11.88 42.49 -59.66
N PHE A 5 12.70 41.41 -59.84
CA PHE A 5 13.33 40.87 -61.05
C PHE A 5 14.31 39.75 -60.68
N ARG A 6 14.16 38.48 -60.98
CA ARG A 6 14.21 37.66 -62.24
C ARG A 6 15.45 37.87 -63.12
N LYS A 7 16.24 36.78 -63.30
CA LYS A 7 16.74 36.16 -64.53
C LYS A 7 17.83 35.13 -64.23
N VAL A 8 17.76 33.88 -64.53
CA VAL A 8 17.73 33.05 -65.72
C VAL A 8 19.02 33.03 -66.57
N SER A 9 19.45 31.81 -66.85
CA SER A 9 20.22 31.26 -67.98
C SER A 9 21.68 30.91 -67.70
N MET A 10 22.34 29.93 -68.25
CA MET A 10 22.01 28.81 -69.17
C MET A 10 23.30 28.00 -69.38
N PHE A 11 23.17 26.67 -69.43
CA PHE A 11 23.98 25.69 -70.18
C PHE A 11 25.47 25.88 -70.43
N LEU A 12 26.29 24.89 -70.10
CA LEU A 12 27.16 24.21 -71.05
C LEU A 12 27.40 22.74 -70.68
N LEU A 13 27.12 21.88 -71.66
CA LEU A 13 27.34 20.45 -71.74
C LEU A 13 28.78 20.19 -72.17
N MET A 14 29.54 19.31 -71.47
CA MET A 14 30.62 18.55 -72.11
C MET A 14 30.70 17.14 -71.55
N MET A 15 30.49 16.22 -72.47
CA MET A 15 30.72 14.78 -72.36
C MET A 15 32.19 14.45 -72.22
N SER A 16 32.57 13.53 -71.37
CA SER A 16 33.65 12.58 -71.57
C SER A 16 33.41 11.31 -70.74
N MET A 17 33.47 10.20 -71.44
CA MET A 17 33.23 8.80 -70.97
C MET A 17 34.52 8.20 -70.32
N PRO A 18 34.51 6.94 -69.87
CA PRO A 18 34.70 6.57 -68.44
C PRO A 18 36.03 5.84 -68.17
N VAL A 19 36.46 5.84 -66.95
CA VAL A 19 37.46 4.84 -66.45
C VAL A 19 36.86 4.16 -65.25
N SER A 20 36.48 2.90 -65.44
CA SER A 20 36.06 2.01 -64.33
C SER A 20 37.28 1.59 -63.52
N ILE A 21 37.38 2.05 -62.31
CA ILE A 21 38.22 1.43 -61.27
C ILE A 21 37.27 0.85 -60.26
N ALA A 22 37.19 -0.47 -60.22
CA ALA A 22 36.50 -1.21 -59.17
C ALA A 22 37.35 -1.14 -57.88
N LEU A 23 36.94 -0.26 -56.97
CA LEU A 23 37.34 -0.31 -55.56
C LEU A 23 36.23 -1.04 -54.81
N THR A 24 36.50 -2.29 -54.43
CA THR A 24 35.73 -3.01 -53.43
C THR A 24 35.95 -2.30 -52.10
N GLY A 25 35.09 -1.31 -51.82
CA GLY A 25 34.93 -0.75 -50.50
C GLY A 25 34.03 -1.68 -49.67
N CYS A 26 34.59 -2.35 -48.64
CA CYS A 26 33.79 -2.90 -47.55
C CYS A 26 33.02 -1.74 -46.93
N CYS A 27 31.71 -1.68 -47.17
CA CYS A 27 30.83 -0.96 -46.27
C CYS A 27 30.81 -1.72 -44.95
N GLU A 28 31.56 -1.26 -43.97
CA GLU A 28 31.23 -1.54 -42.56
C GLU A 28 29.87 -0.85 -42.34
N GLU A 29 28.79 -1.64 -42.35
CA GLU A 29 27.56 -1.24 -41.70
C GLU A 29 27.93 -1.01 -40.22
N SER A 30 28.07 0.26 -39.86
CA SER A 30 28.04 0.63 -38.45
C SER A 30 26.64 0.29 -37.96
N THR A 31 26.45 -0.89 -37.42
CA THR A 31 25.33 -1.17 -36.52
C THR A 31 25.53 -0.29 -35.31
N THR A 32 24.99 0.94 -35.36
CA THR A 32 24.72 1.70 -34.16
C THR A 32 23.80 0.80 -33.33
N ALA A 33 24.30 0.31 -32.21
CA ALA A 33 23.44 -0.31 -31.20
C ALA A 33 22.25 0.65 -30.98
N PRO A 34 21.02 0.15 -30.87
CA PRO A 34 19.89 1.02 -30.57
C PRO A 34 20.27 1.83 -29.33
N GLU A 35 20.17 3.17 -29.41
CA GLU A 35 20.31 4.04 -28.25
C GLU A 35 19.39 3.50 -27.17
N SER A 36 19.96 3.07 -26.05
CA SER A 36 19.18 2.66 -24.89
C SER A 36 18.32 3.85 -24.47
N LYS A 37 17.01 3.68 -24.43
CA LYS A 37 16.10 4.72 -23.93
C LYS A 37 16.59 5.09 -22.53
N GLU A 38 16.72 6.38 -22.24
CA GLU A 38 17.07 6.81 -20.87
C GLU A 38 16.00 6.29 -19.90
N LYS A 39 16.46 5.65 -18.82
CA LYS A 39 15.56 5.11 -17.79
C LYS A 39 15.00 6.26 -16.96
N TYR A 40 13.71 6.20 -16.65
CA TYR A 40 13.06 7.15 -15.76
C TYR A 40 13.55 6.98 -14.33
N ASN A 41 13.68 8.07 -13.59
CA ASN A 41 13.72 8.00 -12.13
C ASN A 41 12.35 7.54 -11.61
N ILE A 42 12.31 6.96 -10.42
CA ILE A 42 11.06 6.52 -9.78
C ILE A 42 11.02 7.10 -8.38
N ILE A 43 9.93 7.79 -8.05
CA ILE A 43 9.63 8.25 -6.68
C ILE A 43 8.39 7.51 -6.21
N PHE A 44 8.55 6.74 -5.12
CA PHE A 44 7.48 5.99 -4.49
C PHE A 44 7.05 6.69 -3.20
N ILE A 45 5.86 7.26 -3.18
CA ILE A 45 5.29 8.00 -2.04
C ILE A 45 4.25 7.12 -1.37
N THR A 46 4.36 6.94 -0.05
CA THR A 46 3.35 6.25 0.74
C THR A 46 2.87 7.10 1.91
N THR A 47 1.59 6.97 2.23
CA THR A 47 0.99 7.40 3.49
C THR A 47 0.72 6.17 4.37
N ASP A 48 0.45 6.38 5.65
CA ASP A 48 0.11 5.31 6.59
C ASP A 48 -1.34 5.50 7.07
N GLN A 49 -2.16 4.46 6.90
CA GLN A 49 -3.53 4.43 7.39
C GLN A 49 -4.52 5.31 6.58
N GLU A 50 -4.30 5.46 5.27
CA GLU A 50 -5.20 6.25 4.41
C GLU A 50 -6.14 5.35 3.59
N ALA A 51 -7.44 5.42 3.90
CA ALA A 51 -8.48 4.75 3.12
C ALA A 51 -8.70 5.46 1.78
N TYR A 52 -9.07 4.69 0.75
CA TYR A 52 -9.43 5.25 -0.55
C TYR A 52 -10.66 6.15 -0.44
N MET A 53 -10.61 7.31 -1.09
CA MET A 53 -11.73 8.24 -1.21
C MET A 53 -12.01 8.50 -2.70
N PRO A 54 -13.15 8.07 -3.24
CA PRO A 54 -13.50 8.34 -4.64
C PRO A 54 -13.65 9.84 -4.89
N THR A 55 -14.15 10.57 -3.90
CA THR A 55 -14.27 12.04 -3.90
C THR A 55 -13.73 12.59 -2.59
N PHE A 56 -13.00 13.69 -2.67
CA PHE A 56 -12.51 14.36 -1.48
C PHE A 56 -13.61 15.22 -0.81
N PRO A 57 -13.56 15.42 0.53
CA PRO A 57 -14.47 16.32 1.20
C PRO A 57 -14.47 17.73 0.57
N GLN A 58 -15.62 18.36 0.45
CA GLN A 58 -15.74 19.70 -0.18
C GLN A 58 -14.90 20.77 0.53
N GLU A 59 -14.71 20.59 1.82
CA GLU A 59 -13.93 21.50 2.65
C GLU A 59 -12.42 21.26 2.53
N SER A 60 -11.98 20.11 1.99
CA SER A 60 -10.56 19.79 1.86
C SER A 60 -9.87 20.67 0.81
N ASN A 61 -8.54 20.72 0.90
CA ASN A 61 -7.67 21.28 -0.13
C ASN A 61 -6.49 20.30 -0.31
N TYR A 62 -6.81 19.09 -0.79
CA TYR A 62 -5.81 18.02 -1.00
C TYR A 62 -5.09 18.23 -2.33
N ALA A 63 -4.34 19.35 -2.41
CA ALA A 63 -3.72 19.83 -3.63
C ALA A 63 -2.75 18.82 -4.26
N ALA A 64 -1.98 18.11 -3.44
CA ALA A 64 -1.06 17.08 -3.93
C ALA A 64 -1.81 15.91 -4.57
N ARG A 65 -2.85 15.41 -3.90
CA ARG A 65 -3.65 14.27 -4.38
C ARG A 65 -4.44 14.63 -5.63
N GLU A 66 -5.05 15.83 -5.68
CA GLU A 66 -5.75 16.35 -6.87
C GLU A 66 -4.78 16.50 -8.06
N ARG A 67 -3.58 17.02 -7.80
CA ARG A 67 -2.52 17.14 -8.80
C ARG A 67 -2.11 15.77 -9.34
N LEU A 68 -1.84 14.79 -8.48
CA LEU A 68 -1.51 13.44 -8.92
C LEU A 68 -2.63 12.79 -9.71
N ARG A 69 -3.90 12.94 -9.31
CA ARG A 69 -5.06 12.46 -10.09
C ARG A 69 -5.13 13.10 -11.46
N SER A 70 -4.87 14.41 -11.56
CA SER A 70 -4.92 15.14 -12.83
C SER A 70 -3.78 14.77 -13.78
N LEU A 71 -2.61 14.41 -13.26
CA LEU A 71 -1.41 14.10 -14.03
C LEU A 71 -1.23 12.61 -14.31
N GLY A 72 -1.80 11.74 -13.49
CA GLY A 72 -1.57 10.30 -13.53
C GLY A 72 -2.78 9.46 -13.94
N THR A 73 -2.62 8.15 -13.78
CA THR A 73 -3.69 7.16 -13.85
C THR A 73 -4.08 6.78 -12.42
N THR A 74 -5.36 6.95 -12.08
CA THR A 74 -5.94 6.51 -10.81
C THR A 74 -6.43 5.07 -10.94
N PHE A 75 -6.01 4.19 -10.03
CA PHE A 75 -6.50 2.82 -9.94
C PHE A 75 -7.62 2.78 -8.89
N GLU A 76 -8.85 2.71 -9.39
CA GLU A 76 -10.07 2.89 -8.58
C GLU A 76 -10.37 1.69 -7.66
N LYS A 77 -9.70 0.57 -7.84
CA LYS A 77 -9.89 -0.67 -7.09
C LYS A 77 -8.55 -1.30 -6.71
N HIS A 78 -7.78 -0.57 -5.89
CA HIS A 78 -6.50 -1.05 -5.39
C HIS A 78 -6.62 -1.46 -3.92
N TYR A 79 -6.20 -2.68 -3.60
CA TYR A 79 -6.42 -3.28 -2.29
C TYR A 79 -5.11 -3.64 -1.58
N ALA A 80 -5.06 -3.36 -0.29
CA ALA A 80 -4.04 -3.91 0.59
C ALA A 80 -4.19 -5.44 0.67
N CYS A 81 -3.06 -6.15 0.78
CA CYS A 81 -3.03 -7.61 0.86
C CYS A 81 -2.94 -8.14 2.28
N SER A 82 -2.67 -7.27 3.23
CA SER A 82 -2.59 -7.56 4.66
C SER A 82 -2.78 -6.28 5.48
N ASN A 83 -2.90 -6.42 6.75
CA ASN A 83 -2.89 -5.42 7.82
C ASN A 83 -2.01 -5.98 8.96
N VAL A 84 -1.46 -5.26 9.80
CA VAL A 84 -1.29 -3.85 10.05
C VAL A 84 -0.11 -3.25 9.23
N SER A 85 0.48 -2.10 9.67
CA SER A 85 1.52 -1.42 8.89
C SER A 85 2.72 -2.32 8.54
N THR A 86 3.30 -3.05 9.50
CA THR A 86 4.44 -3.96 9.24
C THR A 86 4.08 -5.03 8.22
N SER A 87 2.96 -5.71 8.42
CA SER A 87 2.51 -6.80 7.53
C SER A 87 2.26 -6.27 6.11
N SER A 88 1.49 -5.19 5.98
CA SER A 88 1.22 -4.59 4.67
C SER A 88 2.48 -4.06 3.99
N ARG A 89 3.35 -3.34 4.71
CA ARG A 89 4.62 -2.83 4.16
C ARG A 89 5.53 -3.96 3.69
N SER A 90 5.57 -5.09 4.40
CA SER A 90 6.33 -6.26 3.96
C SER A 90 5.86 -6.77 2.58
N VAL A 91 4.56 -6.80 2.34
CA VAL A 91 3.99 -7.16 1.03
C VAL A 91 4.36 -6.13 -0.04
N MET A 92 4.18 -4.83 0.24
CA MET A 92 4.49 -3.73 -0.70
C MET A 92 5.95 -3.75 -1.15
N TYR A 93 6.88 -3.97 -0.20
CA TYR A 93 8.32 -3.91 -0.47
C TYR A 93 8.93 -5.22 -0.94
N THR A 94 8.20 -6.34 -0.92
CA THR A 94 8.73 -7.64 -1.39
C THR A 94 7.95 -8.25 -2.55
N GLY A 95 6.67 -7.85 -2.74
CA GLY A 95 5.76 -8.51 -3.67
C GLY A 95 5.43 -9.95 -3.27
N ARG A 96 5.48 -10.27 -1.96
CA ARG A 96 5.23 -11.59 -1.38
C ARG A 96 4.20 -11.49 -0.27
N HIS A 97 3.41 -12.55 -0.06
CA HIS A 97 2.46 -12.60 1.05
C HIS A 97 3.14 -12.72 2.42
N VAL A 98 2.43 -12.32 3.46
CA VAL A 98 2.91 -12.40 4.86
C VAL A 98 3.26 -13.82 5.30
N THR A 99 2.64 -14.82 4.73
CA THR A 99 2.98 -16.26 4.92
C THR A 99 4.42 -16.58 4.53
N GLU A 100 4.99 -15.83 3.58
CA GLU A 100 6.38 -15.98 3.14
C GLU A 100 7.32 -15.01 3.87
N THR A 101 6.92 -13.73 4.02
CA THR A 101 7.74 -12.74 4.73
C THR A 101 7.76 -12.96 6.23
N LYS A 102 6.78 -13.68 6.79
CA LYS A 102 6.56 -13.92 8.22
C LYS A 102 6.39 -12.65 9.05
N MET A 103 5.96 -11.58 8.39
CA MET A 103 5.64 -10.31 9.05
C MET A 103 4.16 -10.30 9.38
N LEU A 104 3.79 -11.00 10.46
CA LEU A 104 2.40 -11.25 10.82
C LEU A 104 1.80 -10.13 11.67
N ASP A 105 2.66 -9.40 12.41
CA ASP A 105 2.25 -8.32 13.29
C ASP A 105 3.30 -7.19 13.30
N ASN A 106 3.06 -6.12 14.03
CA ASN A 106 3.97 -4.97 14.11
C ASN A 106 5.27 -5.32 14.86
N THR A 107 6.40 -4.83 14.35
CA THR A 107 7.73 -5.07 14.94
C THR A 107 7.94 -4.43 16.31
N ASN A 108 7.06 -3.55 16.77
CA ASN A 108 7.07 -3.06 18.14
C ASN A 108 6.53 -4.08 19.16
N LEU A 109 6.02 -5.22 18.71
CA LEU A 109 5.61 -6.33 19.58
C LEU A 109 6.77 -7.32 19.76
N VAL A 110 6.97 -7.77 20.99
CA VAL A 110 8.13 -8.59 21.41
C VAL A 110 8.26 -9.88 20.62
N PHE A 111 7.14 -10.49 20.26
CA PHE A 111 7.11 -11.78 19.57
C PHE A 111 7.25 -11.67 18.03
N GLN A 112 7.12 -10.46 17.47
CA GLN A 112 7.33 -10.28 16.03
C GLN A 112 8.82 -10.05 15.74
N PRO A 113 9.52 -10.98 15.07
CA PRO A 113 10.89 -10.74 14.64
C PRO A 113 10.96 -9.72 13.51
N ASP A 114 12.14 -9.18 13.28
CA ASP A 114 12.44 -8.39 12.09
C ASP A 114 12.34 -9.25 10.84
N MET A 115 12.03 -8.63 9.69
CA MET A 115 11.99 -9.33 8.42
C MET A 115 13.39 -9.90 8.09
N ASP A 116 13.43 -11.14 7.61
CA ASP A 116 14.68 -11.77 7.16
C ASP A 116 15.29 -10.94 6.01
N PRO A 117 16.51 -10.38 6.16
CA PRO A 117 17.14 -9.57 5.12
C PRO A 117 17.53 -10.39 3.85
N ASN A 118 17.46 -11.72 3.91
CA ASN A 118 17.61 -12.55 2.71
C ASN A 118 16.36 -12.55 1.81
N ILE A 119 15.23 -12.03 2.29
CA ILE A 119 14.04 -11.80 1.46
C ILE A 119 14.27 -10.53 0.66
N LYS A 120 14.44 -10.71 -0.65
CA LYS A 120 14.71 -9.60 -1.57
C LYS A 120 13.59 -8.56 -1.53
N THR A 121 13.98 -7.30 -1.29
CA THR A 121 13.07 -6.15 -1.31
C THR A 121 13.06 -5.42 -2.65
N VAL A 122 12.16 -4.45 -2.81
CA VAL A 122 12.19 -3.49 -3.93
C VAL A 122 13.53 -2.74 -3.97
N GLY A 123 14.16 -2.42 -2.84
CA GLY A 123 15.49 -1.80 -2.79
C GLY A 123 16.56 -2.65 -3.48
N ASP A 124 16.59 -3.95 -3.19
CA ASP A 124 17.48 -4.91 -3.83
C ASP A 124 17.17 -5.05 -5.32
N MET A 125 15.87 -5.18 -5.67
CA MET A 125 15.42 -5.34 -7.05
C MET A 125 15.82 -4.14 -7.91
N MET A 126 15.63 -2.93 -7.38
CA MET A 126 15.99 -1.68 -8.07
C MET A 126 17.51 -1.54 -8.19
N THR A 127 18.28 -1.93 -7.17
CA THR A 127 19.73 -1.96 -7.23
C THR A 127 20.23 -2.95 -8.30
N GLU A 128 19.63 -4.14 -8.39
CA GLU A 128 19.94 -5.12 -9.46
C GLU A 128 19.57 -4.59 -10.86
N ALA A 129 18.54 -3.75 -10.98
CA ALA A 129 18.15 -3.07 -12.22
C ALA A 129 19.05 -1.86 -12.57
N GLY A 130 20.05 -1.54 -11.74
CA GLY A 130 21.01 -0.46 -11.96
C GLY A 130 20.60 0.90 -11.39
N TYR A 131 19.57 0.95 -10.55
CA TYR A 131 19.12 2.17 -9.89
C TYR A 131 19.92 2.45 -8.61
N TYR A 132 20.03 3.72 -8.26
CA TYR A 132 20.41 4.14 -6.92
C TYR A 132 19.15 4.15 -6.04
N ALA A 133 18.97 3.14 -5.20
CA ALA A 133 17.79 3.00 -4.34
C ALA A 133 18.01 3.71 -3.00
N ALA A 134 17.14 4.66 -2.65
CA ALA A 134 17.18 5.43 -1.40
C ALA A 134 15.82 5.45 -0.70
N TYR A 135 15.83 5.71 0.60
CA TYR A 135 14.64 5.67 1.45
C TYR A 135 14.57 6.89 2.38
N LYS A 136 13.36 7.42 2.61
CA LYS A 136 13.04 8.46 3.56
C LYS A 136 11.75 8.16 4.31
N GLY A 137 11.72 8.41 5.62
CA GLY A 137 10.55 8.26 6.47
C GLY A 137 10.38 6.87 7.08
N LYS A 138 9.13 6.51 7.37
CA LYS A 138 8.75 5.32 8.14
C LYS A 138 9.07 4.02 7.41
N TRP A 139 9.89 3.15 8.01
CA TRP A 139 10.18 1.80 7.53
C TRP A 139 9.26 0.74 8.14
N HIS A 140 9.36 0.50 9.44
CA HIS A 140 8.49 -0.35 10.25
C HIS A 140 8.40 -1.83 9.82
N ILE A 141 9.45 -2.38 9.21
CA ILE A 141 9.56 -3.81 8.86
C ILE A 141 10.71 -4.48 9.64
N SER A 142 11.53 -3.69 10.29
CA SER A 142 12.60 -4.11 11.19
C SER A 142 12.85 -3.04 12.24
N ARG A 143 13.61 -3.39 13.29
CA ARG A 143 13.98 -2.48 14.39
C ARG A 143 15.29 -1.73 14.14
N HIS A 144 15.76 -1.67 12.89
CA HIS A 144 16.98 -0.93 12.54
C HIS A 144 16.80 0.56 12.81
N GLU A 145 17.85 1.19 13.35
CA GLU A 145 17.85 2.61 13.70
C GLU A 145 18.77 3.44 12.80
N ASP A 146 19.80 2.80 12.22
CA ASP A 146 20.90 3.52 11.57
C ASP A 146 20.94 3.36 10.03
N SER A 147 20.50 2.21 9.49
CA SER A 147 20.64 1.90 8.07
C SER A 147 19.62 0.87 7.60
N LEU A 148 19.24 0.96 6.31
CA LEU A 148 18.43 -0.03 5.59
C LEU A 148 19.23 -0.68 4.44
N GLU A 149 20.56 -0.60 4.45
CA GLU A 149 21.39 -1.14 3.37
C GLU A 149 21.25 -2.67 3.21
N GLU A 150 20.99 -3.40 4.29
CA GLU A 150 20.72 -4.84 4.23
C GLU A 150 19.39 -5.18 3.55
N TYR A 151 18.49 -4.19 3.42
CA TYR A 151 17.24 -4.27 2.65
C TYR A 151 17.34 -3.51 1.32
N GLY A 152 18.56 -3.26 0.84
CA GLY A 152 18.83 -2.65 -0.46
C GLY A 152 18.62 -1.14 -0.56
N PHE A 153 18.30 -0.44 0.54
CA PHE A 153 18.05 1.01 0.53
C PHE A 153 19.20 1.79 1.20
N LYS A 154 19.56 2.91 0.59
CA LYS A 154 20.59 3.84 1.06
C LYS A 154 19.98 5.11 1.63
N ASP A 155 20.83 5.89 2.29
CA ASP A 155 20.56 7.27 2.73
C ASP A 155 19.37 7.44 3.67
N TRP A 156 18.97 6.36 4.36
CA TRP A 156 17.96 6.42 5.40
C TRP A 156 18.59 6.91 6.71
N THR A 157 17.98 7.91 7.32
CA THR A 157 18.53 8.60 8.50
C THR A 157 17.46 8.97 9.53
N GLU A 158 16.23 8.52 9.31
CA GLU A 158 15.08 8.89 10.13
C GLU A 158 15.04 8.16 11.47
N GLY A 159 15.72 7.01 11.58
CA GLY A 159 15.59 6.14 12.72
C GLY A 159 14.28 5.33 12.70
N ASN A 160 14.05 4.59 13.76
CA ASN A 160 12.91 3.69 13.82
C ASN A 160 11.62 4.45 14.18
N ILE A 161 10.92 4.90 13.16
CA ILE A 161 9.64 5.59 13.27
C ILE A 161 8.52 4.55 13.17
N TYR A 162 7.76 4.36 14.25
CA TYR A 162 6.66 3.38 14.31
C TYR A 162 5.28 3.99 14.07
N GLY A 163 5.11 5.29 14.30
CA GLY A 163 3.84 5.97 14.44
C GLY A 163 3.42 6.00 15.92
N SER A 164 4.03 6.86 16.72
CA SER A 164 3.60 7.16 18.09
C SER A 164 2.62 8.33 18.11
N VAL A 165 2.16 8.73 19.31
CA VAL A 165 1.25 9.87 19.48
C VAL A 165 1.82 11.13 18.83
N TRP A 166 1.08 11.71 17.86
CA TRP A 166 1.45 12.91 17.10
C TRP A 166 2.74 12.79 16.28
N GLU A 167 3.20 11.59 16.01
CA GLU A 167 4.45 11.43 15.27
C GLU A 167 4.34 11.93 13.83
N GLY A 168 3.20 11.74 13.18
CA GLY A 168 2.94 12.30 11.85
C GLY A 168 2.97 13.82 11.85
N PHE A 169 2.30 14.45 12.81
CA PHE A 169 2.33 15.91 13.00
C PHE A 169 3.76 16.46 13.18
N HIS A 170 4.62 15.74 13.89
CA HIS A 170 5.99 16.18 14.15
C HIS A 170 6.99 15.84 13.05
N ALA A 171 6.84 14.69 12.39
CA ALA A 171 7.87 14.13 11.52
C ALA A 171 7.62 14.36 10.02
N ASP A 172 6.37 14.41 9.53
CA ASP A 172 6.09 14.47 8.09
C ASP A 172 6.73 15.68 7.40
N SER A 173 6.75 16.85 8.08
CA SER A 173 7.44 18.03 7.54
C SER A 173 8.96 17.84 7.41
N THR A 174 9.56 17.07 8.32
CA THR A 174 10.98 16.73 8.28
C THR A 174 11.26 15.68 7.20
N ILE A 175 10.40 14.68 7.05
CA ILE A 175 10.49 13.68 5.98
C ILE A 175 10.46 14.37 4.61
N ALA A 176 9.49 15.26 4.38
CA ALA A 176 9.43 16.05 3.15
C ALA A 176 10.69 16.90 2.92
N ALA A 177 11.17 17.57 3.96
CA ALA A 177 12.39 18.40 3.86
C ALA A 177 13.63 17.57 3.50
N ARG A 178 13.81 16.40 4.13
CA ARG A 178 14.93 15.48 3.84
C ARG A 178 14.84 14.88 2.44
N ALA A 179 13.63 14.57 1.96
CA ALA A 179 13.41 14.10 0.60
C ALA A 179 13.78 15.21 -0.43
N CYS A 180 13.37 16.46 -0.19
CA CYS A 180 13.73 17.61 -1.02
C CYS A 180 15.25 17.86 -1.03
N ASP A 181 15.91 17.83 0.13
CA ASP A 181 17.37 17.98 0.24
C ASP A 181 18.10 16.86 -0.49
N TRP A 182 17.67 15.61 -0.33
CA TRP A 182 18.22 14.46 -1.04
C TRP A 182 18.07 14.62 -2.56
N LEU A 183 16.89 15.05 -3.05
CA LEU A 183 16.65 15.31 -4.47
C LEU A 183 17.57 16.40 -5.01
N THR A 184 17.77 17.50 -4.25
CA THR A 184 18.63 18.61 -4.64
C THR A 184 20.09 18.20 -4.76
N THR A 185 20.55 17.33 -3.89
CA THR A 185 21.96 16.91 -3.79
C THR A 185 22.20 15.62 -4.56
N ILE A 186 21.92 14.48 -3.94
CA ILE A 186 22.20 13.15 -4.49
C ILE A 186 21.33 12.85 -5.71
N GLY A 187 20.03 13.14 -5.65
CA GLY A 187 19.10 12.89 -6.76
C GLY A 187 19.51 13.59 -8.04
N MET A 188 19.83 14.89 -7.97
CA MET A 188 20.32 15.66 -9.13
C MET A 188 21.68 15.19 -9.63
N GLU A 189 22.61 14.81 -8.74
CA GLU A 189 23.90 14.23 -9.13
C GLU A 189 23.71 12.94 -9.93
N ARG A 190 22.84 12.04 -9.45
CA ARG A 190 22.52 10.76 -10.14
C ARG A 190 21.86 11.03 -11.48
N ASN A 191 20.86 11.87 -11.52
CA ASN A 191 20.16 12.24 -12.74
C ASN A 191 21.10 12.83 -13.81
N GLN A 192 21.98 13.75 -13.42
CA GLN A 192 22.96 14.38 -14.32
C GLN A 192 24.04 13.42 -14.80
N SER A 193 24.38 12.39 -14.01
CA SER A 193 25.34 11.35 -14.39
C SER A 193 24.74 10.24 -15.27
N GLY A 194 23.43 10.30 -15.54
CA GLY A 194 22.71 9.24 -16.29
C GLY A 194 22.44 7.98 -15.46
N GLN A 195 22.65 8.00 -14.13
CA GLN A 195 22.25 6.93 -13.25
C GLN A 195 20.84 7.18 -12.71
N PRO A 196 19.84 6.38 -13.07
CA PRO A 196 18.49 6.54 -12.54
C PRO A 196 18.46 6.27 -11.04
N PHE A 197 17.51 6.90 -10.34
CA PHE A 197 17.29 6.64 -8.92
C PHE A 197 15.86 6.11 -8.64
N PHE A 198 15.75 5.36 -7.57
CA PHE A 198 14.51 4.98 -6.91
C PHE A 198 14.50 5.62 -5.52
N LEU A 199 13.57 6.52 -5.25
CA LEU A 199 13.42 7.17 -3.94
C LEU A 199 12.08 6.79 -3.33
N ALA A 200 12.08 6.03 -2.24
CA ALA A 200 10.90 5.80 -1.42
C ALA A 200 10.75 6.92 -0.38
N VAL A 201 9.58 7.57 -0.33
CA VAL A 201 9.22 8.61 0.65
C VAL A 201 7.97 8.18 1.39
N ASN A 202 8.10 7.88 2.68
CA ASN A 202 7.07 7.27 3.49
C ASN A 202 6.64 8.20 4.61
N PHE A 203 5.51 8.87 4.41
CA PHE A 203 4.87 9.71 5.40
C PHE A 203 4.18 8.88 6.47
N ILE A 204 3.93 9.49 7.64
CA ILE A 204 3.28 8.85 8.76
C ILE A 204 1.78 9.13 8.76
N ASN A 205 1.37 10.40 8.55
CA ASN A 205 -0.05 10.72 8.55
C ASN A 205 -0.78 10.13 7.31
N PRO A 206 -2.07 9.74 7.53
CA PRO A 206 -2.96 10.06 8.66
C PRO A 206 -2.90 9.13 9.90
N HIS A 207 -1.86 8.36 10.11
CA HIS A 207 -1.70 7.41 11.24
C HIS A 207 -1.95 8.01 12.63
N ASP A 208 -1.77 9.33 12.84
CA ASP A 208 -2.02 9.98 14.13
C ASP A 208 -3.48 9.81 14.60
N ILE A 209 -4.42 9.49 13.69
CA ILE A 209 -5.79 9.12 14.02
C ILE A 209 -5.88 7.93 14.98
N MET A 210 -4.93 7.02 14.93
CA MET A 210 -4.90 5.82 15.76
C MET A 210 -4.99 6.15 17.25
N TYR A 211 -4.34 7.24 17.66
CA TYR A 211 -4.26 7.68 19.07
C TYR A 211 -5.28 8.74 19.45
N PHE A 212 -6.15 9.14 18.53
CA PHE A 212 -7.15 10.16 18.84
C PHE A 212 -8.22 9.64 19.79
N CYS A 213 -8.29 10.28 20.96
CA CYS A 213 -9.26 9.95 22.00
C CYS A 213 -9.60 11.20 22.81
N GLU A 214 -10.86 11.57 22.87
CA GLU A 214 -11.37 12.65 23.72
C GLU A 214 -11.94 12.14 25.05
N SER A 215 -12.05 10.81 25.23
CA SER A 215 -12.50 10.18 26.48
C SER A 215 -11.44 10.29 27.59
N GLU A 216 -11.90 10.26 28.84
CA GLU A 216 -11.01 10.13 30.02
C GLU A 216 -10.34 8.75 30.08
N LYS A 217 -10.85 7.75 29.37
CA LYS A 217 -10.27 6.41 29.27
C LYS A 217 -9.23 6.37 28.15
N THR A 218 -8.03 6.72 28.50
CA THR A 218 -6.87 6.75 27.60
C THR A 218 -6.31 5.35 27.37
N GLY A 219 -5.65 5.14 26.23
CA GLY A 219 -5.04 3.86 25.87
C GLY A 219 -3.70 3.62 26.57
N SER A 220 -3.34 2.34 26.71
CA SER A 220 -2.07 1.91 27.33
C SER A 220 -0.83 2.26 26.48
N PHE A 221 -0.97 2.38 25.14
CA PHE A 221 0.08 2.86 24.25
C PHE A 221 0.09 4.39 24.10
N GLY A 222 -0.81 5.08 24.78
CA GLY A 222 -1.01 6.51 24.71
C GLY A 222 -2.26 6.88 23.94
N SER A 223 -2.71 8.10 24.19
CA SER A 223 -3.79 8.74 23.41
C SER A 223 -3.64 10.25 23.53
N ALA A 224 -4.20 10.97 22.60
CA ALA A 224 -4.18 12.42 22.56
C ALA A 224 -5.40 12.99 21.83
N THR A 225 -5.72 14.23 22.14
CA THR A 225 -6.63 15.06 21.33
C THR A 225 -5.89 15.64 20.11
N ALA A 226 -6.58 16.37 19.26
CA ALA A 226 -5.95 17.03 18.11
C ALA A 226 -4.89 18.06 18.57
N PRO A 227 -3.75 18.18 17.86
CA PRO A 227 -2.75 19.22 18.11
C PRO A 227 -3.34 20.63 18.00
N ASP A 228 -2.82 21.58 18.80
CA ASP A 228 -3.24 22.98 18.71
C ASP A 228 -2.56 23.69 17.52
N ALA A 229 -2.93 23.29 16.31
CA ALA A 229 -2.47 23.90 15.07
C ALA A 229 -3.65 24.18 14.13
N PRO A 230 -3.58 25.22 13.29
CA PRO A 230 -4.71 25.66 12.44
C PRO A 230 -5.27 24.55 11.53
N VAL A 231 -4.43 23.69 10.98
CA VAL A 231 -4.84 22.59 10.10
C VAL A 231 -5.78 21.62 10.81
N TYR A 232 -5.60 21.39 12.11
CA TYR A 232 -6.40 20.46 12.91
C TYR A 232 -7.71 21.04 13.46
N LYS A 233 -8.03 22.30 13.16
CA LYS A 233 -9.28 22.96 13.60
C LYS A 233 -10.40 22.93 12.55
N LYS A 234 -10.11 22.41 11.36
CA LYS A 234 -11.07 22.37 10.26
C LYS A 234 -12.15 21.32 10.52
N LYS A 235 -13.36 21.63 10.09
CA LYS A 235 -14.53 20.74 10.14
C LYS A 235 -14.97 20.36 8.74
N TYR A 236 -15.55 19.16 8.59
CA TYR A 236 -15.94 18.58 7.30
C TYR A 236 -17.43 18.21 7.27
N PRO A 237 -18.34 19.17 7.37
CA PRO A 237 -19.77 18.90 7.41
C PRO A 237 -20.34 18.29 6.13
N SER A 238 -19.63 18.35 5.01
CA SER A 238 -20.03 17.68 3.76
C SER A 238 -19.91 16.15 3.83
N VAL A 239 -19.17 15.63 4.81
CA VAL A 239 -18.96 14.18 4.96
C VAL A 239 -19.80 13.68 6.14
N PRO A 240 -20.90 12.96 5.90
CA PRO A 240 -21.74 12.44 6.98
C PRO A 240 -20.98 11.36 7.77
N VAL A 241 -21.39 11.18 9.02
CA VAL A 241 -21.01 9.98 9.78
C VAL A 241 -21.62 8.76 9.09
N PRO A 242 -20.91 7.61 9.00
CA PRO A 242 -21.42 6.42 8.36
C PRO A 242 -22.76 5.97 8.96
N ALA A 243 -23.68 5.46 8.16
CA ALA A 243 -24.95 4.96 8.67
C ALA A 243 -24.77 3.78 9.66
N SER A 244 -23.65 3.07 9.56
CA SER A 244 -23.26 1.93 10.40
C SER A 244 -22.53 2.29 11.70
N TRP A 245 -22.37 3.60 12.02
CA TRP A 245 -21.58 4.06 13.16
C TRP A 245 -22.02 3.50 14.53
N ASN A 246 -23.28 3.12 14.66
CA ASN A 246 -23.86 2.56 15.89
C ASN A 246 -24.29 1.09 15.72
N GLU A 247 -23.78 0.40 14.71
CA GLU A 247 -24.08 -1.01 14.48
C GLU A 247 -23.48 -1.86 15.62
N SER A 248 -24.25 -2.83 16.11
CA SER A 248 -23.79 -3.72 17.18
C SER A 248 -22.65 -4.62 16.70
N LEU A 249 -21.52 -4.61 17.40
CA LEU A 249 -20.38 -5.51 17.15
C LEU A 249 -20.73 -6.98 17.41
N SER A 250 -21.77 -7.25 18.22
CA SER A 250 -22.32 -8.59 18.49
C SER A 250 -23.56 -8.92 17.67
N LYS A 251 -23.83 -8.18 16.58
CA LYS A 251 -24.91 -8.49 15.64
C LYS A 251 -24.73 -9.89 15.07
N ALA A 252 -25.83 -10.63 14.97
CA ALA A 252 -25.80 -11.97 14.40
C ALA A 252 -25.21 -11.96 12.97
N GLY A 253 -24.29 -12.88 12.74
CA GLY A 253 -23.58 -13.00 11.45
C GLY A 253 -22.30 -12.16 11.32
N ARG A 254 -21.96 -11.36 12.33
CA ARG A 254 -20.63 -10.72 12.37
C ARG A 254 -19.59 -11.71 12.94
N PRO A 255 -18.37 -11.76 12.38
CA PRO A 255 -17.27 -12.49 12.98
C PRO A 255 -16.94 -12.00 14.39
N SER A 256 -16.62 -12.92 15.29
CA SER A 256 -16.19 -12.59 16.67
C SER A 256 -14.95 -11.71 16.71
N ALA A 257 -14.07 -11.87 15.73
CA ALA A 257 -12.87 -11.06 15.55
C ALA A 257 -13.13 -9.55 15.58
N HIS A 258 -14.25 -9.05 15.02
CA HIS A 258 -14.57 -7.63 15.01
C HIS A 258 -14.75 -7.05 16.41
N PHE A 259 -15.43 -7.77 17.29
CA PHE A 259 -15.59 -7.37 18.68
C PHE A 259 -14.25 -7.37 19.41
N GLN A 260 -13.46 -8.44 19.26
CA GLN A 260 -12.15 -8.60 19.87
C GLN A 260 -11.20 -7.50 19.43
N TYR A 261 -11.20 -7.18 18.14
CA TYR A 261 -10.41 -6.08 17.59
C TYR A 261 -10.77 -4.74 18.20
N GLN A 262 -12.05 -4.40 18.24
CA GLN A 262 -12.50 -3.14 18.79
C GLN A 262 -12.11 -3.01 20.29
N LYS A 263 -12.28 -4.09 21.03
CA LYS A 263 -11.84 -4.15 22.45
C LYS A 263 -10.33 -3.94 22.59
N GLY A 264 -9.55 -4.60 21.75
CA GLY A 264 -8.10 -4.41 21.73
C GLY A 264 -7.69 -2.97 21.41
N TRP A 265 -8.31 -2.34 20.40
CA TRP A 265 -8.05 -0.95 20.07
C TRP A 265 -8.44 0.00 21.21
N ASP A 266 -9.59 -0.21 21.85
CA ASP A 266 -10.00 0.60 23.00
C ASP A 266 -9.00 0.52 24.15
N LEU A 267 -8.44 -0.66 24.41
CA LEU A 267 -7.44 -0.87 25.43
C LEU A 267 -6.11 -0.16 25.13
N VAL A 268 -5.64 -0.24 23.88
CA VAL A 268 -4.27 0.24 23.55
C VAL A 268 -4.24 1.69 23.12
N THR A 269 -5.31 2.24 22.51
CA THR A 269 -5.33 3.60 21.95
C THR A 269 -6.39 4.52 22.57
N GLY A 270 -7.19 4.01 23.53
CA GLY A 270 -8.25 4.73 24.22
C GLY A 270 -9.64 4.41 23.66
N GLU A 271 -10.67 4.73 24.46
CA GLU A 271 -12.05 4.38 24.17
C GLU A 271 -12.55 4.95 22.84
N SER A 272 -13.25 4.12 22.08
CA SER A 272 -13.87 4.53 20.81
C SER A 272 -15.01 5.51 21.00
N PRO A 273 -15.26 6.40 20.03
CA PRO A 273 -16.44 7.24 20.01
C PRO A 273 -17.73 6.41 20.17
N ASN A 274 -18.70 6.92 20.93
CA ASN A 274 -19.96 6.24 21.22
C ASN A 274 -21.21 7.05 20.85
N THR A 275 -21.01 8.28 20.36
CA THR A 275 -22.08 9.17 19.87
C THR A 275 -21.78 9.63 18.44
N GLU A 276 -22.80 10.04 17.70
CA GLU A 276 -22.63 10.59 16.36
C GLU A 276 -21.70 11.81 16.34
N GLU A 277 -21.78 12.67 17.36
CA GLU A 277 -20.93 13.87 17.47
C GLU A 277 -19.45 13.52 17.71
N GLU A 278 -19.17 12.53 18.56
CA GLU A 278 -17.80 12.05 18.77
C GLU A 278 -17.22 11.42 17.49
N TRP A 279 -18.02 10.60 16.76
CA TRP A 279 -17.59 10.06 15.48
C TRP A 279 -17.36 11.16 14.45
N ARG A 280 -18.16 12.23 14.45
CA ARG A 280 -17.94 13.40 13.60
C ARG A 280 -16.61 14.07 13.93
N THR A 281 -16.31 14.26 15.19
CA THR A 281 -15.05 14.85 15.65
C THR A 281 -13.85 13.97 15.29
N PHE A 282 -13.96 12.65 15.45
CA PHE A 282 -12.96 11.67 15.04
C PHE A 282 -12.66 11.77 13.53
N ARG A 283 -13.68 11.83 12.71
CA ARG A 283 -13.53 11.96 11.24
C ARG A 283 -12.95 13.31 10.83
N ASP A 284 -13.38 14.40 11.47
CA ASP A 284 -12.78 15.72 11.25
C ASP A 284 -11.26 15.70 11.49
N TYR A 285 -10.84 15.05 12.58
CA TYR A 285 -9.41 14.90 12.89
C TYR A 285 -8.68 14.04 11.84
N TYR A 286 -9.28 12.94 11.40
CA TYR A 286 -8.71 12.10 10.34
C TYR A 286 -8.48 12.89 9.03
N PHE A 287 -9.46 13.62 8.58
CA PHE A 287 -9.33 14.46 7.37
C PHE A 287 -8.30 15.59 7.55
N ASN A 288 -8.13 16.09 8.76
CA ASN A 288 -7.08 17.06 9.07
C ASN A 288 -5.68 16.43 9.04
N CYS A 289 -5.50 15.19 9.51
CA CYS A 289 -4.25 14.44 9.36
C CYS A 289 -3.89 14.25 7.88
N ILE A 290 -4.88 13.91 7.03
CA ILE A 290 -4.69 13.81 5.57
C ILE A 290 -4.31 15.19 4.99
N GLN A 291 -4.96 16.28 5.43
CA GLN A 291 -4.64 17.63 4.95
C GLN A 291 -3.21 18.04 5.31
N ASP A 292 -2.76 17.71 6.51
CA ASP A 292 -1.39 18.03 6.95
C ASP A 292 -0.37 17.26 6.11
N CYS A 293 -0.56 15.96 5.94
CA CYS A 293 0.28 15.14 5.06
C CYS A 293 0.23 15.62 3.59
N ASP A 294 -0.95 16.00 3.08
CA ASP A 294 -1.10 16.54 1.72
C ASP A 294 -0.28 17.81 1.50
N ASN A 295 -0.23 18.68 2.50
CA ASN A 295 0.60 19.88 2.45
C ASN A 295 2.10 19.53 2.30
N GLN A 296 2.58 18.50 3.00
CA GLN A 296 3.97 18.05 2.91
C GLN A 296 4.25 17.34 1.59
N MET A 297 3.32 16.53 1.12
CA MET A 297 3.40 15.90 -0.20
C MET A 297 3.40 16.95 -1.33
N ASN A 298 2.56 17.99 -1.23
CA ASN A 298 2.54 19.07 -2.22
C ASN A 298 3.88 19.82 -2.27
N ARG A 299 4.49 20.09 -1.12
CA ARG A 299 5.84 20.67 -1.04
C ARG A 299 6.89 19.81 -1.77
N LEU A 300 6.81 18.47 -1.62
CA LEU A 300 7.69 17.55 -2.34
C LEU A 300 7.44 17.60 -3.86
N LEU A 301 6.18 17.60 -4.30
CA LEU A 301 5.81 17.67 -5.72
C LEU A 301 6.24 19.01 -6.36
N ASP A 302 6.09 20.13 -5.64
CA ASP A 302 6.57 21.43 -6.09
C ASP A 302 8.08 21.42 -6.28
N HIS A 303 8.81 20.85 -5.34
CA HIS A 303 10.27 20.75 -5.41
C HIS A 303 10.74 19.87 -6.59
N ILE A 304 10.09 18.72 -6.84
CA ILE A 304 10.36 17.87 -8.01
C ILE A 304 10.17 18.67 -9.31
N GLN A 305 9.12 19.50 -9.38
CA GLN A 305 8.85 20.36 -10.53
C GLN A 305 9.91 21.47 -10.67
N GLU A 306 10.28 22.14 -9.58
CA GLU A 306 11.31 23.20 -9.55
C GLU A 306 12.68 22.70 -10.02
N LEU A 307 13.02 21.44 -9.71
CA LEU A 307 14.24 20.78 -10.17
C LEU A 307 14.17 20.33 -11.64
N GLY A 308 13.02 20.45 -12.30
CA GLY A 308 12.83 20.00 -13.68
C GLY A 308 12.79 18.47 -13.83
N LEU A 309 12.53 17.73 -12.74
CA LEU A 309 12.57 16.27 -12.74
C LEU A 309 11.25 15.62 -13.24
N MET A 310 10.15 16.37 -13.37
CA MET A 310 8.86 15.80 -13.79
C MET A 310 8.91 15.09 -15.15
N GLU A 311 9.72 15.58 -16.09
CA GLU A 311 9.76 15.05 -17.45
C GLU A 311 10.44 13.68 -17.57
N ASN A 312 11.26 13.30 -16.58
CA ASN A 312 11.97 12.01 -16.57
C ASN A 312 11.80 11.23 -15.24
N THR A 313 10.72 11.46 -14.52
CA THR A 313 10.45 10.80 -13.24
C THR A 313 9.04 10.24 -13.21
N ILE A 314 8.91 8.96 -12.87
CA ILE A 314 7.64 8.30 -12.57
C ILE A 314 7.34 8.53 -11.09
N ILE A 315 6.09 8.88 -10.75
CA ILE A 315 5.66 9.04 -9.35
C ILE A 315 4.54 8.02 -9.09
N VAL A 316 4.75 7.19 -8.07
CA VAL A 316 3.76 6.21 -7.59
C VAL A 316 3.33 6.61 -6.19
N TYR A 317 2.04 6.78 -5.97
CA TYR A 317 1.46 7.14 -4.67
C TYR A 317 0.46 6.10 -4.22
N THR A 318 0.58 5.63 -2.96
CA THR A 318 -0.37 4.72 -2.31
C THR A 318 -0.38 4.90 -0.78
N SER A 319 -1.19 4.10 -0.07
CA SER A 319 -1.15 3.92 1.39
C SER A 319 -0.94 2.46 1.73
N ASP A 320 -0.42 2.17 2.94
CA ASP A 320 -0.21 0.79 3.36
C ASP A 320 -1.50 0.06 3.75
N HIS A 321 -2.46 0.72 4.37
CA HIS A 321 -3.81 0.21 4.67
C HIS A 321 -4.75 1.38 4.93
N GLY A 322 -6.05 1.08 5.15
CA GLY A 322 -7.06 2.08 5.43
C GLY A 322 -7.32 2.30 6.92
N GLU A 323 -8.47 2.93 7.21
CA GLU A 323 -8.98 3.31 8.53
C GLU A 323 -10.50 3.16 8.53
N MET A 324 -11.07 2.51 9.56
CA MET A 324 -12.51 2.24 9.64
C MET A 324 -13.39 3.50 9.81
N MET A 325 -12.91 4.53 10.45
CA MET A 325 -13.57 5.84 10.56
C MET A 325 -15.02 5.81 11.06
N GLY A 326 -15.38 4.85 11.90
CA GLY A 326 -16.74 4.67 12.42
C GLY A 326 -17.63 3.76 11.58
N GLU A 327 -17.18 3.30 10.42
CA GLU A 327 -17.90 2.24 9.71
C GLU A 327 -18.01 1.00 10.60
N HIS A 328 -19.22 0.46 10.65
CA HIS A 328 -19.56 -0.71 11.49
C HIS A 328 -19.22 -0.55 12.97
N CYS A 329 -19.28 0.70 13.51
CA CYS A 329 -18.94 1.03 14.89
C CYS A 329 -17.47 0.71 15.25
N MET A 330 -16.56 0.79 14.28
CA MET A 330 -15.15 0.47 14.47
C MET A 330 -14.25 1.66 14.13
N LYS A 331 -13.10 1.73 14.83
CA LYS A 331 -11.96 2.57 14.49
C LYS A 331 -10.73 1.71 14.20
N GLY A 332 -9.71 2.34 13.62
CA GLY A 332 -8.45 1.68 13.36
C GLY A 332 -8.49 0.74 12.17
N LYS A 333 -7.62 -0.21 12.20
CA LYS A 333 -7.31 -1.19 11.15
C LYS A 333 -7.31 -2.60 11.73
N GLY A 334 -7.34 -3.63 10.91
CA GLY A 334 -7.15 -5.00 11.44
C GLY A 334 -7.94 -6.07 10.71
N GLY A 335 -8.44 -7.04 11.46
CA GLY A 335 -9.03 -8.28 10.97
C GLY A 335 -10.43 -8.15 10.41
N ASN A 336 -10.59 -7.41 9.34
CA ASN A 336 -11.83 -7.35 8.56
C ASN A 336 -11.53 -6.98 7.11
N ILE A 337 -12.49 -7.26 6.21
CA ILE A 337 -12.36 -6.99 4.77
C ILE A 337 -13.21 -5.81 4.30
N TYR A 338 -13.64 -4.94 5.19
CA TYR A 338 -14.44 -3.77 4.83
C TYR A 338 -13.66 -2.79 3.94
N GLU A 339 -14.38 -2.10 3.05
CA GLU A 339 -13.76 -1.16 2.10
C GLU A 339 -12.81 -0.18 2.78
N ASN A 340 -13.25 0.47 3.85
CA ASN A 340 -12.44 1.46 4.53
C ASN A 340 -11.14 0.93 5.14
N ASN A 341 -11.05 -0.37 5.39
CA ASN A 341 -9.88 -1.02 5.96
C ASN A 341 -8.86 -1.45 4.90
N ILE A 342 -9.32 -1.99 3.77
CA ILE A 342 -8.44 -2.65 2.79
C ILE A 342 -8.35 -1.94 1.44
N HIS A 343 -9.28 -1.04 1.11
CA HIS A 343 -9.26 -0.28 -0.13
C HIS A 343 -8.44 0.99 0.07
N VAL A 344 -7.33 1.10 -0.65
CA VAL A 344 -6.33 2.16 -0.50
C VAL A 344 -6.13 2.92 -1.81
N PRO A 345 -5.68 4.19 -1.78
CA PRO A 345 -5.39 4.94 -2.99
C PRO A 345 -4.23 4.31 -3.76
N LEU A 346 -4.28 4.34 -5.09
CA LEU A 346 -3.13 4.16 -5.96
C LEU A 346 -3.24 5.10 -7.15
N ILE A 347 -2.22 5.94 -7.32
CA ILE A 347 -2.08 6.84 -8.49
C ILE A 347 -0.67 6.67 -9.05
N ILE A 348 -0.55 6.50 -10.36
CA ILE A 348 0.74 6.44 -11.05
C ILE A 348 0.80 7.56 -12.09
N TYR A 349 1.72 8.50 -11.88
CA TYR A 349 2.14 9.46 -12.89
C TYR A 349 3.32 8.88 -13.67
N HIS A 350 3.24 8.89 -14.98
CA HIS A 350 4.31 8.47 -15.88
C HIS A 350 4.40 9.47 -17.04
N PRO A 351 5.58 10.02 -17.35
CA PRO A 351 5.70 11.08 -18.37
C PRO A 351 5.20 10.68 -19.77
N ASP A 352 5.28 9.41 -20.14
CA ASP A 352 4.87 8.91 -21.47
C ASP A 352 3.35 8.72 -21.61
N TYR A 353 2.57 8.81 -20.51
CA TYR A 353 1.13 8.53 -20.55
C TYR A 353 0.31 9.78 -20.25
N GLU A 354 -0.83 9.89 -20.91
CA GLU A 354 -1.80 10.95 -20.67
C GLU A 354 -2.31 10.90 -19.22
N GLY A 355 -2.44 12.06 -18.61
CA GLY A 355 -2.96 12.20 -17.24
C GLY A 355 -4.49 12.16 -17.16
N GLY A 356 -5.02 12.19 -15.94
CA GLY A 356 -6.45 12.23 -15.65
C GLY A 356 -7.20 10.96 -16.06
N ARG A 357 -6.51 9.82 -16.17
CA ARG A 357 -7.11 8.53 -16.53
C ARG A 357 -7.51 7.73 -15.29
N SER A 358 -8.44 6.81 -15.46
CA SER A 358 -8.96 5.94 -14.42
C SER A 358 -8.97 4.49 -14.89
N CYS A 359 -8.45 3.58 -14.05
CA CYS A 359 -8.47 2.13 -14.25
C CYS A 359 -9.43 1.49 -13.24
N GLN A 360 -10.44 0.77 -13.74
CA GLN A 360 -11.48 0.11 -12.93
C GLN A 360 -11.15 -1.36 -12.59
N SER A 361 -9.99 -1.83 -13.01
CA SER A 361 -9.58 -3.21 -12.74
C SER A 361 -9.06 -3.37 -11.32
N ILE A 362 -9.29 -4.54 -10.75
CA ILE A 362 -8.75 -4.90 -9.43
C ILE A 362 -7.23 -5.02 -9.52
N THR A 363 -6.56 -4.39 -8.56
CA THR A 363 -5.12 -4.42 -8.36
C THR A 363 -4.82 -4.58 -6.87
N SER A 364 -3.61 -4.97 -6.52
CA SER A 364 -3.24 -5.16 -5.12
C SER A 364 -1.79 -4.74 -4.83
N HIS A 365 -1.44 -4.63 -3.56
CA HIS A 365 -0.07 -4.31 -3.13
C HIS A 365 0.99 -5.26 -3.68
N LEU A 366 0.65 -6.53 -3.93
CA LEU A 366 1.56 -7.49 -4.57
C LEU A 366 2.07 -7.02 -5.94
N ASP A 367 1.26 -6.20 -6.64
CA ASP A 367 1.55 -5.76 -7.99
C ASP A 367 2.61 -4.65 -8.05
N LEU A 368 2.89 -3.98 -6.91
CA LEU A 368 3.81 -2.84 -6.86
C LEU A 368 5.25 -3.25 -7.18
N ALA A 369 5.80 -4.27 -6.51
CA ALA A 369 7.17 -4.73 -6.74
C ALA A 369 7.40 -5.17 -8.19
N SER A 370 6.46 -5.94 -8.75
CA SER A 370 6.48 -6.36 -10.16
C SER A 370 6.48 -5.17 -11.11
N THR A 371 5.68 -4.15 -10.79
CA THR A 371 5.55 -2.91 -11.58
C THR A 371 6.85 -2.10 -11.57
N PHE A 372 7.46 -1.91 -10.40
CA PHE A 372 8.73 -1.18 -10.29
C PHE A 372 9.85 -1.84 -11.11
N VAL A 373 9.94 -3.17 -11.08
CA VAL A 373 10.95 -3.88 -11.87
C VAL A 373 10.70 -3.72 -13.37
N ASP A 374 9.44 -3.77 -13.81
CA ASP A 374 9.12 -3.58 -15.22
C ASP A 374 9.29 -2.12 -15.69
N MET A 375 9.12 -1.15 -14.82
CA MET A 375 9.49 0.25 -15.08
C MET A 375 11.01 0.43 -15.23
N ALA A 376 11.79 -0.40 -14.55
CA ALA A 376 13.24 -0.28 -14.44
C ALA A 376 14.03 -1.09 -15.48
N THR A 377 13.39 -2.04 -16.19
CA THR A 377 14.07 -2.98 -17.07
C THR A 377 13.58 -2.87 -18.51
N ASP A 378 14.52 -3.02 -19.49
CA ASP A 378 14.20 -2.89 -20.90
C ASP A 378 13.80 -4.22 -21.56
N ASN A 379 13.97 -5.35 -20.85
CA ASN A 379 13.70 -6.66 -21.43
C ASN A 379 13.11 -7.65 -20.42
N ALA A 380 12.25 -8.53 -20.91
CA ALA A 380 11.52 -9.51 -20.10
C ALA A 380 12.44 -10.54 -19.41
N SER A 381 13.60 -10.88 -20.00
CA SER A 381 14.52 -11.86 -19.39
C SER A 381 15.15 -11.31 -18.12
N GLU A 382 15.60 -10.07 -18.14
CA GLU A 382 16.15 -9.36 -16.98
C GLU A 382 15.07 -9.14 -15.93
N SER A 383 13.91 -8.63 -16.33
CA SER A 383 12.75 -8.45 -15.44
C SER A 383 12.39 -9.74 -14.71
N ASN A 384 12.23 -10.86 -15.43
CA ASN A 384 11.87 -12.14 -14.81
C ASN A 384 12.95 -12.66 -13.85
N ARG A 385 14.24 -12.41 -14.15
CA ARG A 385 15.34 -12.78 -13.24
C ARG A 385 15.28 -11.97 -11.93
N ILE A 386 15.02 -10.67 -12.01
CA ILE A 386 14.95 -9.79 -10.85
C ILE A 386 13.72 -10.12 -10.00
N LYS A 387 12.57 -10.36 -10.65
CA LYS A 387 11.29 -10.70 -10.01
C LYS A 387 11.18 -12.14 -9.48
N ALA A 388 12.25 -12.93 -9.48
CA ALA A 388 12.17 -14.29 -9.00
C ALA A 388 11.61 -14.38 -7.57
N GLY A 389 10.46 -15.05 -7.41
CA GLY A 389 9.71 -15.16 -6.16
C GLY A 389 8.70 -14.06 -5.89
N VAL A 390 8.56 -13.03 -6.75
CA VAL A 390 7.49 -12.04 -6.69
C VAL A 390 6.22 -12.64 -7.31
N VAL A 391 5.08 -12.45 -6.64
CA VAL A 391 3.79 -13.07 -7.03
C VAL A 391 2.92 -12.12 -7.85
N GLY A 392 3.10 -10.82 -7.69
CA GLY A 392 2.23 -9.80 -8.29
C GLY A 392 2.37 -9.63 -9.80
N TYR A 393 1.37 -9.00 -10.40
CA TYR A 393 1.35 -8.61 -11.83
C TYR A 393 1.92 -7.20 -12.00
N SER A 394 2.45 -6.92 -13.20
CA SER A 394 2.86 -5.56 -13.53
C SER A 394 1.66 -4.69 -13.92
N LEU A 395 1.56 -3.51 -13.35
CA LEU A 395 0.53 -2.51 -13.68
C LEU A 395 0.84 -1.76 -15.00
N MET A 396 1.99 -2.01 -15.64
CA MET A 396 2.37 -1.37 -16.89
C MET A 396 1.37 -1.66 -18.02
N GLU A 397 0.73 -2.83 -18.02
CA GLU A 397 -0.35 -3.14 -18.97
C GLU A 397 -1.55 -2.21 -18.77
N ALA A 398 -1.96 -1.97 -17.52
CA ALA A 398 -3.04 -1.03 -17.18
C ALA A 398 -2.66 0.43 -17.44
N MET A 399 -1.37 0.78 -17.34
CA MET A 399 -0.88 2.11 -17.74
C MET A 399 -0.99 2.35 -19.24
N GLN A 400 -0.81 1.31 -20.06
CA GLN A 400 -1.00 1.40 -21.52
C GLN A 400 -2.48 1.36 -21.91
N ASN A 401 -3.24 0.49 -21.25
CA ASN A 401 -4.67 0.26 -21.50
C ASN A 401 -5.43 0.17 -20.18
N THR A 402 -6.13 1.24 -19.80
CA THR A 402 -6.90 1.30 -18.54
C THR A 402 -8.04 0.27 -18.45
N ASN A 403 -8.36 -0.41 -19.55
CA ASN A 403 -9.32 -1.52 -19.57
C ASN A 403 -8.65 -2.90 -19.47
N ALA A 404 -7.32 -2.98 -19.26
CA ALA A 404 -6.64 -4.24 -19.05
C ALA A 404 -7.29 -4.98 -17.85
N PRO A 405 -7.56 -6.28 -17.97
CA PRO A 405 -8.38 -7.00 -16.98
C PRO A 405 -7.68 -7.20 -15.63
N MET A 406 -6.37 -7.07 -15.56
CA MET A 406 -5.56 -7.24 -14.37
C MET A 406 -6.00 -8.46 -13.53
N ARG A 407 -6.45 -8.24 -12.29
CA ARG A 407 -6.95 -9.28 -11.36
C ARG A 407 -8.47 -9.52 -11.44
N ASN A 408 -9.18 -8.97 -12.42
CA ASN A 408 -10.64 -9.01 -12.48
C ASN A 408 -11.25 -10.43 -12.46
N GLN A 409 -10.54 -11.42 -13.00
CA GLN A 409 -11.00 -12.82 -13.01
C GLN A 409 -10.64 -13.58 -11.74
N GLU A 410 -9.52 -13.24 -11.11
CA GLU A 410 -8.93 -13.98 -9.99
C GLU A 410 -9.25 -13.33 -8.65
N GLY A 411 -9.35 -12.01 -8.62
CA GLY A 411 -9.50 -11.22 -7.41
C GLY A 411 -8.17 -10.81 -6.78
N ALA A 412 -8.27 -10.08 -5.67
CA ALA A 412 -7.15 -9.73 -4.79
C ALA A 412 -7.26 -10.54 -3.50
N LEU A 413 -6.20 -11.27 -3.15
CA LEU A 413 -6.11 -12.06 -1.92
C LEU A 413 -5.73 -11.17 -0.75
N PHE A 414 -6.46 -11.28 0.35
CA PHE A 414 -6.16 -10.65 1.63
C PHE A 414 -5.84 -11.72 2.67
N VAL A 415 -4.68 -11.60 3.30
CA VAL A 415 -4.15 -12.55 4.30
C VAL A 415 -3.85 -11.81 5.58
N TYR A 416 -4.40 -12.27 6.68
CA TYR A 416 -4.24 -11.61 7.97
C TYR A 416 -4.04 -12.65 9.07
N ASP A 417 -2.88 -12.63 9.70
CA ASP A 417 -2.42 -13.61 10.69
C ASP A 417 -1.97 -12.92 11.99
N MET A 418 -2.45 -11.70 12.24
CA MET A 418 -2.16 -10.97 13.47
C MET A 418 -2.88 -11.61 14.64
N ILE A 419 -2.16 -11.80 15.73
CA ILE A 419 -2.63 -12.49 16.93
C ILE A 419 -2.79 -11.58 18.13
N SER A 420 -2.22 -10.37 18.10
CA SER A 420 -2.14 -9.45 19.25
C SER A 420 -3.46 -8.88 19.65
N MET A 421 -4.58 -9.12 19.23
CA MET A 421 -5.87 -8.56 19.65
C MET A 421 -7.00 -9.58 19.64
N MET A 422 -6.68 -10.85 19.88
CA MET A 422 -7.64 -11.95 19.83
C MET A 422 -8.24 -12.33 21.17
N ASP A 423 -8.27 -11.45 22.16
CA ASP A 423 -8.84 -11.74 23.46
C ASP A 423 -10.22 -11.09 23.62
N ASP A 424 -11.18 -11.81 24.21
CA ASP A 424 -12.49 -11.28 24.57
C ASP A 424 -12.45 -10.31 25.77
N ASP A 425 -11.42 -10.44 26.61
CA ASP A 425 -11.14 -9.56 27.76
C ASP A 425 -9.64 -9.20 27.79
N PRO A 426 -9.17 -8.37 26.85
CA PRO A 426 -7.76 -8.08 26.69
C PRO A 426 -7.23 -7.34 27.93
N GLU A 427 -6.18 -7.90 28.55
CA GLU A 427 -5.40 -7.27 29.60
C GLU A 427 -4.03 -6.89 29.06
N VAL A 428 -3.59 -5.65 29.30
CA VAL A 428 -2.21 -5.24 29.08
C VAL A 428 -1.46 -5.32 30.40
N LYS A 429 -0.43 -6.15 30.45
CA LYS A 429 0.45 -6.26 31.62
C LYS A 429 1.82 -5.66 31.29
N PRO A 430 2.38 -4.81 32.17
CA PRO A 430 3.74 -4.37 32.00
C PRO A 430 4.70 -5.54 32.22
N HIS A 431 5.50 -5.86 31.21
CA HIS A 431 6.59 -6.81 31.33
C HIS A 431 7.74 -6.19 32.16
N PRO A 432 8.53 -6.98 32.93
CA PRO A 432 9.65 -6.47 33.74
C PRO A 432 10.71 -5.69 32.94
N ASN A 433 10.80 -5.88 31.62
CA ASN A 433 11.70 -5.14 30.72
C ASN A 433 11.10 -3.82 30.21
N GLY A 434 9.86 -3.45 30.60
CA GLY A 434 9.16 -2.24 30.16
C GLY A 434 8.33 -2.40 28.90
N GLU A 435 8.31 -3.58 28.29
CA GLU A 435 7.44 -3.90 27.16
C GLU A 435 6.02 -4.22 27.64
N LEU A 436 5.04 -4.11 26.75
CA LEU A 436 3.66 -4.43 27.05
C LEU A 436 3.36 -5.87 26.61
N GLU A 437 2.84 -6.67 27.51
CA GLU A 437 2.38 -8.01 27.25
C GLU A 437 0.87 -7.98 27.05
N LEU A 438 0.43 -8.44 25.88
CA LEU A 438 -0.98 -8.62 25.54
C LEU A 438 -1.36 -10.07 25.83
N HIS A 439 -2.46 -10.25 26.55
CA HIS A 439 -3.06 -11.58 26.71
C HIS A 439 -3.76 -11.96 25.42
N VAL A 440 -3.43 -13.12 24.84
CA VAL A 440 -3.95 -13.62 23.57
C VAL A 440 -4.59 -14.98 23.77
N ASP A 441 -5.84 -15.14 23.36
CA ASP A 441 -6.51 -16.45 23.29
C ASP A 441 -6.46 -16.98 21.85
N LEU A 442 -5.53 -17.91 21.61
CA LEU A 442 -5.33 -18.53 20.29
C LEU A 442 -6.52 -19.43 19.83
N ASN A 443 -7.49 -19.72 20.71
CA ASN A 443 -8.73 -20.41 20.29
C ASN A 443 -9.68 -19.48 19.54
N ASN A 444 -9.53 -18.17 19.68
CA ASN A 444 -10.34 -17.19 18.99
C ASN A 444 -10.08 -17.20 17.48
N ARG A 445 -11.13 -16.92 16.69
CA ARG A 445 -11.09 -16.93 15.22
C ARG A 445 -10.56 -15.59 14.68
N GLY A 446 -9.28 -15.29 14.94
CA GLY A 446 -8.66 -14.02 14.56
C GLY A 446 -7.90 -14.05 13.23
N TYR A 447 -7.52 -15.22 12.73
CA TYR A 447 -6.89 -15.36 11.41
C TYR A 447 -7.93 -15.24 10.30
N LEU A 448 -7.52 -14.63 9.20
CA LEU A 448 -8.44 -14.28 8.11
C LEU A 448 -7.80 -14.60 6.75
N ARG A 449 -8.57 -15.28 5.90
CA ARG A 449 -8.31 -15.36 4.45
C ARG A 449 -9.49 -14.74 3.73
N GLY A 450 -9.25 -13.73 2.90
CA GLY A 450 -10.27 -13.01 2.16
C GLY A 450 -9.95 -12.84 0.69
N ILE A 451 -10.96 -12.66 -0.13
CA ILE A 451 -10.85 -12.36 -1.56
C ILE A 451 -11.78 -11.21 -1.93
N VAL A 452 -11.24 -10.26 -2.69
CA VAL A 452 -12.00 -9.17 -3.31
C VAL A 452 -12.10 -9.42 -4.81
N THR A 453 -13.31 -9.47 -5.33
CA THR A 453 -13.58 -9.59 -6.78
C THR A 453 -14.36 -8.37 -7.28
N GLN A 454 -14.67 -8.30 -8.58
CA GLN A 454 -15.49 -7.22 -9.14
C GLN A 454 -16.90 -7.16 -8.56
N ASP A 455 -17.45 -8.29 -8.15
CA ASP A 455 -18.85 -8.42 -7.77
C ASP A 455 -19.06 -8.56 -6.26
N PHE A 456 -18.14 -9.25 -5.56
CA PHE A 456 -18.27 -9.57 -4.15
C PHE A 456 -16.93 -9.60 -3.43
N LYS A 457 -17.00 -9.39 -2.10
CA LYS A 457 -15.94 -9.72 -1.13
C LYS A 457 -16.37 -10.89 -0.27
N PHE A 458 -15.44 -11.82 -0.04
CA PHE A 458 -15.66 -13.00 0.79
C PHE A 458 -14.48 -13.17 1.75
N ALA A 459 -14.79 -13.55 2.99
CA ALA A 459 -13.78 -13.90 3.98
C ALA A 459 -14.21 -15.04 4.87
N ARG A 460 -13.22 -15.80 5.35
CA ARG A 460 -13.35 -16.77 6.42
C ARG A 460 -12.35 -16.48 7.53
N TYR A 461 -12.83 -16.61 8.77
CA TYR A 461 -12.08 -16.36 9.99
C TYR A 461 -11.92 -17.64 10.77
N PHE A 462 -10.73 -17.97 11.23
CA PHE A 462 -10.44 -19.22 11.91
C PHE A 462 -9.40 -19.02 13.03
N SER A 463 -9.35 -20.00 13.94
CA SER A 463 -8.35 -20.04 15.00
C SER A 463 -6.99 -20.49 14.44
N PRO A 464 -5.87 -19.88 14.85
CA PRO A 464 -4.54 -20.40 14.51
C PRO A 464 -4.30 -21.84 14.99
N LEU A 465 -4.97 -22.28 16.07
CA LEU A 465 -4.90 -23.67 16.56
C LEU A 465 -5.78 -24.64 15.75
N ASN A 466 -6.70 -24.13 14.94
CA ASN A 466 -7.53 -24.91 14.03
C ASN A 466 -7.38 -24.40 12.59
N PHE A 467 -6.14 -24.39 12.11
CA PHE A 467 -5.83 -23.96 10.76
C PHE A 467 -6.49 -24.91 9.76
N ASN A 468 -7.32 -24.37 8.85
CA ASN A 468 -8.13 -25.18 7.96
C ASN A 468 -8.29 -24.57 6.57
N THR A 469 -8.48 -25.45 5.57
CA THR A 469 -8.82 -25.10 4.19
C THR A 469 -10.09 -25.84 3.80
N PRO A 470 -11.30 -25.36 4.18
CA PRO A 470 -12.55 -26.06 3.97
C PRO A 470 -12.89 -26.15 2.49
N THR A 471 -13.40 -27.33 2.07
CA THR A 471 -13.80 -27.62 0.69
C THR A 471 -15.30 -27.80 0.50
N ASP A 472 -16.06 -27.76 1.58
CA ASP A 472 -17.51 -27.85 1.60
C ASP A 472 -18.11 -26.91 2.64
N LEU A 473 -19.42 -26.66 2.56
CA LEU A 473 -20.14 -25.73 3.43
C LEU A 473 -20.20 -26.18 4.90
N GLU A 474 -20.27 -27.49 5.16
CA GLU A 474 -20.34 -28.01 6.52
C GLU A 474 -19.05 -27.71 7.27
N SER A 475 -17.90 -28.10 6.70
CA SER A 475 -16.58 -27.85 7.27
C SER A 475 -16.26 -26.34 7.34
N LEU A 476 -16.76 -25.56 6.36
CA LEU A 476 -16.58 -24.09 6.35
C LEU A 476 -17.26 -23.46 7.57
N TYR A 477 -18.54 -23.72 7.79
CA TYR A 477 -19.29 -23.09 8.89
C TYR A 477 -18.96 -23.67 10.27
N GLU A 478 -18.52 -24.92 10.35
CA GLU A 478 -18.10 -25.52 11.61
C GLU A 478 -16.83 -24.85 12.15
N ASN A 479 -15.86 -24.60 11.27
CA ASN A 479 -14.52 -24.18 11.67
C ASN A 479 -14.28 -22.67 11.50
N ASN A 480 -15.16 -21.94 10.82
CA ASN A 480 -14.93 -20.54 10.48
C ASN A 480 -16.16 -19.66 10.77
N ASP A 481 -15.91 -18.39 11.12
CA ASP A 481 -16.87 -17.32 10.86
C ASP A 481 -16.71 -16.88 9.40
N VAL A 482 -17.83 -16.54 8.73
CA VAL A 482 -17.82 -16.30 7.28
C VAL A 482 -18.54 -15.01 6.94
N GLU A 483 -17.97 -14.22 6.05
CA GLU A 483 -18.58 -13.00 5.50
C GLU A 483 -18.63 -13.03 3.98
N LEU A 484 -19.71 -12.49 3.43
CA LEU A 484 -19.89 -12.27 2.00
C LEU A 484 -20.69 -10.98 1.77
N TYR A 485 -20.10 -10.03 1.03
CA TYR A 485 -20.72 -8.74 0.72
C TYR A 485 -20.69 -8.47 -0.78
N ALA A 486 -21.79 -7.94 -1.32
CA ALA A 486 -21.79 -7.44 -2.70
C ALA A 486 -21.02 -6.12 -2.78
N MET A 487 -20.22 -5.95 -3.81
CA MET A 487 -19.45 -4.71 -4.03
C MET A 487 -20.38 -3.51 -4.23
N GLY A 488 -19.97 -2.35 -3.69
CA GLY A 488 -20.74 -1.11 -3.77
C GLY A 488 -21.96 -1.04 -2.85
N THR A 489 -22.07 -1.96 -1.87
CA THR A 489 -23.08 -1.92 -0.81
C THR A 489 -22.53 -1.33 0.48
N SER A 490 -23.39 -1.12 1.47
CA SER A 490 -22.99 -0.65 2.81
C SER A 490 -22.31 -1.71 3.67
N GLU A 491 -22.16 -2.95 3.19
CA GLU A 491 -21.57 -4.09 3.91
C GLU A 491 -22.24 -4.42 5.26
N CYS A 492 -23.47 -3.94 5.48
CA CYS A 492 -24.23 -4.20 6.71
C CYS A 492 -24.92 -5.56 6.73
N ASP A 493 -25.17 -6.14 5.55
CA ASP A 493 -25.91 -7.38 5.39
C ASP A 493 -24.96 -8.50 4.93
N ASN A 494 -24.49 -9.31 5.89
CA ASN A 494 -23.65 -10.46 5.60
C ASN A 494 -24.48 -11.56 4.89
N MET A 495 -24.26 -11.73 3.59
CA MET A 495 -24.93 -12.71 2.74
C MET A 495 -24.51 -14.16 3.04
N ALA A 496 -23.37 -14.37 3.73
CA ALA A 496 -22.87 -15.67 4.13
C ALA A 496 -23.48 -16.17 5.45
N HIS A 497 -24.29 -15.36 6.15
CA HIS A 497 -24.93 -15.82 7.39
C HIS A 497 -25.69 -17.15 7.16
N PRO A 498 -25.56 -18.16 8.05
CA PRO A 498 -26.19 -19.49 7.84
C PRO A 498 -27.71 -19.46 7.63
N GLN A 499 -28.40 -18.40 8.09
CA GLN A 499 -29.83 -18.18 7.83
C GLN A 499 -30.08 -17.43 6.51
N GLY A 500 -29.04 -17.02 5.78
CA GLY A 500 -29.12 -16.43 4.45
C GLY A 500 -29.41 -17.47 3.38
N ASN A 501 -30.04 -17.04 2.28
CA ASN A 501 -30.45 -17.94 1.20
C ASN A 501 -29.42 -18.08 0.07
N ASN A 502 -28.09 -17.99 0.37
CA ASN A 502 -27.07 -17.96 -0.66
C ASN A 502 -25.97 -19.05 -0.52
N PRO A 503 -26.31 -20.33 -0.17
CA PRO A 503 -25.28 -21.34 0.08
C PRO A 503 -24.41 -21.62 -1.15
N GLY A 504 -24.97 -21.65 -2.35
CA GLY A 504 -24.21 -21.87 -3.58
C GLY A 504 -23.22 -20.75 -3.88
N LEU A 505 -23.60 -19.49 -3.60
CA LEU A 505 -22.69 -18.35 -3.77
C LEU A 505 -21.53 -18.38 -2.75
N VAL A 506 -21.81 -18.76 -1.51
CA VAL A 506 -20.78 -18.93 -0.46
C VAL A 506 -19.79 -20.03 -0.84
N GLU A 507 -20.29 -21.17 -1.33
CA GLU A 507 -19.45 -22.27 -1.81
C GLU A 507 -18.58 -21.85 -2.99
N ASP A 508 -19.15 -21.15 -3.97
CA ASP A 508 -18.41 -20.62 -5.13
C ASP A 508 -17.28 -19.69 -4.70
N TYR A 509 -17.52 -18.78 -3.74
CA TYR A 509 -16.51 -17.84 -3.28
C TYR A 509 -15.46 -18.47 -2.38
N ASN A 510 -15.83 -19.47 -1.56
CA ASN A 510 -14.85 -20.27 -0.83
C ASN A 510 -13.92 -21.04 -1.80
N ASN A 511 -14.47 -21.60 -2.87
CA ASN A 511 -13.69 -22.28 -3.90
C ASN A 511 -12.75 -21.31 -4.65
N LYS A 512 -13.22 -20.09 -5.01
CA LYS A 512 -12.38 -19.04 -5.59
C LYS A 512 -11.24 -18.64 -4.66
N LEU A 513 -11.55 -18.47 -3.36
CA LEU A 513 -10.54 -18.18 -2.35
C LEU A 513 -9.48 -19.29 -2.26
N ASN A 514 -9.91 -20.56 -2.23
CA ASN A 514 -8.97 -21.68 -2.22
C ASN A 514 -8.09 -21.72 -3.49
N CYS A 515 -8.66 -21.39 -4.65
CA CYS A 515 -7.91 -21.33 -5.90
C CYS A 515 -6.83 -20.24 -5.88
N ILE A 516 -7.14 -19.02 -5.42
CA ILE A 516 -6.16 -17.94 -5.38
C ILE A 516 -5.09 -18.20 -4.31
N ILE A 517 -5.44 -18.76 -3.14
CA ILE A 517 -4.49 -19.20 -2.11
C ILE A 517 -3.51 -20.22 -2.70
N SER A 518 -4.03 -21.27 -3.38
CA SER A 518 -3.17 -22.29 -4.01
C SER A 518 -2.25 -21.69 -5.06
N LYS A 519 -2.66 -20.66 -5.79
CA LYS A 519 -1.87 -20.00 -6.82
C LYS A 519 -0.79 -19.09 -6.25
N GLU A 520 -1.12 -18.26 -5.26
CA GLU A 520 -0.24 -17.19 -4.78
C GLU A 520 0.59 -17.58 -3.55
N ILE A 521 0.09 -18.50 -2.72
CA ILE A 521 0.75 -19.00 -1.50
C ILE A 521 1.22 -20.44 -1.66
N GLY A 522 0.45 -21.26 -2.40
CA GLY A 522 0.66 -22.70 -2.50
C GLY A 522 -0.03 -23.45 -1.37
N VAL A 523 0.75 -24.08 -0.48
CA VAL A 523 0.22 -24.77 0.70
C VAL A 523 0.09 -23.80 1.85
N ASP A 524 -1.15 -23.49 2.21
CA ASP A 524 -1.51 -22.64 3.33
C ASP A 524 -1.94 -23.52 4.51
N ASP A 525 -0.99 -23.80 5.41
CA ASP A 525 -1.16 -24.73 6.53
C ASP A 525 -0.69 -24.14 7.88
N GLY A 526 -0.45 -22.82 7.93
CA GLY A 526 -0.08 -22.12 9.16
C GLY A 526 1.31 -22.42 9.68
N ARG A 527 2.17 -23.08 8.89
CA ARG A 527 3.56 -23.41 9.32
C ARG A 527 4.39 -22.18 9.64
N GLU A 528 4.08 -21.03 9.04
CA GLU A 528 4.71 -19.73 9.30
C GLU A 528 4.42 -19.23 10.72
N THR A 529 3.32 -19.65 11.32
CA THR A 529 2.87 -19.20 12.64
C THR A 529 3.41 -20.05 13.79
N SER A 530 3.97 -21.22 13.53
CA SER A 530 4.41 -22.16 14.58
C SER A 530 5.41 -21.55 15.55
N ASN A 531 6.40 -20.81 15.05
CA ASN A 531 7.40 -20.13 15.89
C ASN A 531 6.80 -18.99 16.72
N PHE A 532 5.73 -18.38 16.22
CA PHE A 532 4.98 -17.32 16.92
C PHE A 532 4.16 -17.92 18.06
N ILE A 533 3.45 -19.01 17.82
CA ILE A 533 2.66 -19.70 18.83
C ILE A 533 3.55 -20.15 19.97
N ASP A 534 4.71 -20.76 19.67
CA ASP A 534 5.73 -21.13 20.66
C ASP A 534 6.25 -19.91 21.45
N GLY A 535 6.42 -18.78 20.78
CA GLY A 535 6.83 -17.50 21.39
C GLY A 535 5.77 -16.98 22.35
N ILE A 536 4.50 -16.96 21.92
CA ILE A 536 3.36 -16.49 22.74
C ILE A 536 3.13 -17.43 23.92
N GLU A 537 3.16 -18.73 23.73
CA GLU A 537 3.06 -19.70 24.84
C GLU A 537 4.17 -19.53 25.88
N LYS A 538 5.34 -19.03 25.46
CA LYS A 538 6.48 -18.78 26.34
C LYS A 538 6.35 -17.46 27.10
N TYR A 539 5.76 -16.43 26.48
CA TYR A 539 5.66 -15.08 27.03
C TYR A 539 4.25 -14.72 27.54
N GLY A 540 3.22 -15.49 27.19
CA GLY A 540 1.81 -15.26 27.54
C GLY A 540 1.26 -16.15 28.66
N LYS A 541 2.13 -16.73 29.53
CA LYS A 541 1.72 -17.51 30.70
C LYS A 541 2.08 -16.82 31.99
#